data_4526c28710582a24e75ae3215cd2e2c0
#
_entry.id   4526c28710582a24e75ae3215cd2e2c0
#
_cell.length_a   1.000
_cell.length_b   1.000
_cell.length_c   1.000
_cell.angle_alpha   90.00
_cell.angle_beta   90.00
_cell.angle_gamma   90.00
#
_symmetry.space_group_name_H-M   'P 1'
#
loop_
_entity.id
_entity.type
_entity.pdbx_description
1 polymer ?
#
loop_
_entity_poly.entity_id
_entity_poly.type
_entity_poly.pdbx_seq_one_letter_code
_entity_poly.pdbx_strand_id
1 'polypeptide(L)'
;MKNIYLLRRNNVSNTMRNGDLCIIFSGKEIRLSRDQNYDFNVNKNFFYLTGLKNENLILFMKKINGEIKSTLFIENRDKDKIKWVGKTVLKDEAISISSVEEVEYLDEFDTFLNKIFLEEESPTVYFDFDRDDYRHDVLYSENYANNLKLKYPNLVIKNIYPVLSNLRMIKDEVEILKIRESIDITKVGIINILKNLKPNMYEYQIESYFDFMIKYSGAETTSFKSIVASGENATILHYIENDSKIKDGDLVLFDLGAEKDCYKADISRTFPSNGKFSERQKELYNIVLNAQLKVIEAICPGVTQKELNEIAKENLYLGLKKIGKINERDEISKYYYHGIGHLLGLDTHDVGGRDFVYKEGMVVTVEPGLYIEDEKIGIRIEDNVLVTKDGHEVLSKGIIKTVEEIEEFMEKNRQ
;
A
#
# COMPACT_ATOMS: atom_id res chain seq x y z
N MET A 1 -0.64 -26.37 -9.26
CA MET A 1 -1.33 -25.31 -8.50
C MET A 1 -2.21 -24.56 -9.48
N LYS A 2 -3.50 -24.29 -9.18
CA LYS A 2 -4.31 -23.38 -9.99
C LYS A 2 -3.63 -22.03 -9.98
N ASN A 3 -3.44 -21.42 -11.15
CA ASN A 3 -2.86 -20.09 -11.22
C ASN A 3 -3.79 -19.09 -10.50
N ILE A 4 -3.24 -18.34 -9.56
CA ILE A 4 -3.99 -17.41 -8.72
C ILE A 4 -4.71 -16.33 -9.53
N TYR A 5 -4.09 -15.84 -10.61
CA TYR A 5 -4.65 -14.80 -11.46
C TYR A 5 -5.91 -15.28 -12.20
N LEU A 6 -5.93 -16.55 -12.67
CA LEU A 6 -7.14 -17.14 -13.23
C LEU A 6 -8.26 -17.23 -12.19
N LEU A 7 -7.94 -17.60 -10.93
CA LEU A 7 -8.91 -17.65 -9.86
C LEU A 7 -9.50 -16.26 -9.57
N ARG A 8 -8.67 -15.22 -9.52
CA ARG A 8 -9.09 -13.83 -9.31
C ARG A 8 -10.01 -13.34 -10.44
N ARG A 9 -9.67 -13.62 -11.71
CA ARG A 9 -10.54 -13.31 -12.85
C ARG A 9 -11.89 -14.03 -12.79
N ASN A 10 -11.90 -15.31 -12.38
CA ASN A 10 -13.13 -16.06 -12.16
C ASN A 10 -13.99 -15.41 -11.07
N ASN A 11 -13.40 -14.95 -9.97
CA ASN A 11 -14.12 -14.26 -8.90
C ASN A 11 -14.77 -12.96 -9.41
N VAL A 12 -14.06 -12.17 -10.22
CA VAL A 12 -14.62 -10.97 -10.88
C VAL A 12 -15.80 -11.36 -11.76
N SER A 13 -15.67 -12.44 -12.54
CA SER A 13 -16.71 -12.86 -13.48
C SER A 13 -18.02 -13.27 -12.81
N ASN A 14 -18.03 -13.61 -11.52
CA ASN A 14 -19.24 -13.96 -10.78
C ASN A 14 -20.26 -12.82 -10.74
N THR A 15 -19.82 -11.57 -10.92
CA THR A 15 -20.70 -10.37 -10.98
C THR A 15 -21.15 -10.02 -12.40
N MET A 16 -20.58 -10.67 -13.41
CA MET A 16 -20.87 -10.44 -14.83
C MET A 16 -21.96 -11.42 -15.32
N ARG A 17 -22.74 -11.00 -16.32
CA ARG A 17 -23.69 -11.86 -17.05
C ARG A 17 -23.00 -12.49 -18.25
N ASN A 18 -23.55 -13.55 -18.81
CA ASN A 18 -23.09 -14.07 -20.09
C ASN A 18 -23.24 -12.98 -21.17
N GLY A 19 -22.19 -12.80 -21.97
CA GLY A 19 -22.05 -11.73 -22.96
C GLY A 19 -21.41 -10.45 -22.42
N ASP A 20 -21.38 -10.22 -21.10
CA ASP A 20 -20.70 -9.05 -20.53
C ASP A 20 -19.19 -9.11 -20.77
N LEU A 21 -18.62 -7.92 -21.03
CA LEU A 21 -17.19 -7.69 -21.31
C LEU A 21 -16.56 -6.90 -20.17
N CYS A 22 -15.24 -7.07 -19.97
CA CYS A 22 -14.49 -6.24 -19.04
C CYS A 22 -13.12 -5.90 -19.65
N ILE A 23 -12.73 -4.63 -19.57
CA ILE A 23 -11.49 -4.11 -20.14
C ILE A 23 -10.72 -3.39 -19.04
N ILE A 24 -9.49 -3.86 -18.75
CA ILE A 24 -8.61 -3.29 -17.74
C ILE A 24 -7.27 -2.94 -18.40
N PHE A 25 -6.79 -1.72 -18.15
CA PHE A 25 -5.54 -1.20 -18.68
C PHE A 25 -4.41 -1.30 -17.65
N SER A 26 -3.21 -1.67 -18.07
CA SER A 26 -2.02 -1.63 -17.21
C SER A 26 -1.57 -0.20 -16.88
N GLY A 27 -1.91 0.74 -17.76
CA GLY A 27 -1.46 2.12 -17.70
C GLY A 27 -0.34 2.41 -18.69
N LYS A 28 0.14 3.67 -18.65
CA LYS A 28 1.24 4.18 -19.48
C LYS A 28 2.18 4.99 -18.60
N GLU A 29 3.44 5.06 -19.00
CA GLU A 29 4.40 5.99 -18.40
C GLU A 29 3.91 7.43 -18.45
N ILE A 30 4.18 8.17 -17.36
CA ILE A 30 3.86 9.59 -17.24
C ILE A 30 5.15 10.38 -17.48
N ARG A 31 5.06 11.38 -18.34
CA ARG A 31 6.19 12.23 -18.69
C ARG A 31 6.63 13.07 -17.49
N LEU A 32 7.91 12.96 -17.10
CA LEU A 32 8.56 13.79 -16.08
C LEU A 32 9.08 15.10 -16.71
N SER A 33 9.88 14.97 -17.76
CA SER A 33 10.44 16.11 -18.52
C SER A 33 10.74 15.64 -19.94
N ARG A 34 10.91 16.52 -20.89
CA ARG A 34 11.27 16.29 -22.30
C ARG A 34 11.20 14.83 -22.77
N ASP A 35 12.29 14.08 -22.61
CA ASP A 35 12.53 12.68 -23.02
C ASP A 35 12.63 11.71 -21.81
N GLN A 36 12.30 12.17 -20.62
CA GLN A 36 12.31 11.36 -19.39
C GLN A 36 10.88 11.17 -18.87
N ASN A 37 10.60 9.97 -18.40
CA ASN A 37 9.37 9.59 -17.75
C ASN A 37 9.63 9.32 -16.27
N TYR A 38 8.57 9.41 -15.45
CA TYR A 38 8.56 8.81 -14.12
C TYR A 38 8.67 7.28 -14.24
N ASP A 39 9.18 6.63 -13.21
CA ASP A 39 9.13 5.18 -13.13
C ASP A 39 7.70 4.70 -13.31
N PHE A 40 7.52 3.71 -14.19
CA PHE A 40 6.20 3.18 -14.48
C PHE A 40 5.62 2.47 -13.27
N ASN A 41 4.45 2.88 -12.85
CA ASN A 41 3.68 2.23 -11.81
C ASN A 41 2.42 1.61 -12.41
N VAL A 42 2.39 0.28 -12.46
CA VAL A 42 1.28 -0.48 -13.04
C VAL A 42 -0.02 -0.24 -12.27
N ASN A 43 -1.15 -0.16 -13.00
CA ASN A 43 -2.47 -0.18 -12.38
C ASN A 43 -2.61 -1.42 -11.49
N LYS A 44 -2.94 -1.22 -10.21
CA LYS A 44 -2.93 -2.29 -9.20
C LYS A 44 -4.01 -3.34 -9.47
N ASN A 45 -5.14 -2.95 -10.03
CA ASN A 45 -6.21 -3.87 -10.42
C ASN A 45 -5.83 -4.73 -11.62
N PHE A 46 -5.12 -4.14 -12.61
CA PHE A 46 -4.53 -4.91 -13.71
C PHE A 46 -3.51 -5.93 -13.19
N PHE A 47 -2.57 -5.50 -12.33
CA PHE A 47 -1.58 -6.38 -11.72
C PHE A 47 -2.25 -7.50 -10.91
N TYR A 48 -3.26 -7.18 -10.10
CA TYR A 48 -4.04 -8.14 -9.31
C TYR A 48 -4.63 -9.26 -10.17
N LEU A 49 -5.06 -8.95 -11.40
CA LEU A 49 -5.68 -9.89 -12.32
C LEU A 49 -4.70 -10.62 -13.23
N THR A 50 -3.45 -10.15 -13.39
CA THR A 50 -2.50 -10.67 -14.39
C THR A 50 -1.12 -11.03 -13.86
N GLY A 51 -0.65 -10.34 -12.80
CA GLY A 51 0.73 -10.45 -12.30
C GLY A 51 1.78 -9.76 -13.18
N LEU A 52 1.36 -9.04 -14.22
CA LEU A 52 2.25 -8.36 -15.17
C LEU A 52 2.44 -6.90 -14.78
N LYS A 53 3.69 -6.41 -14.89
CA LYS A 53 4.09 -5.05 -14.51
C LYS A 53 4.42 -4.16 -15.71
N ASN A 54 4.20 -4.62 -16.93
CA ASN A 54 4.54 -3.88 -18.12
C ASN A 54 3.50 -2.80 -18.45
N GLU A 55 3.95 -1.69 -19.00
CA GLU A 55 3.10 -0.65 -19.56
C GLU A 55 2.42 -1.10 -20.87
N ASN A 56 1.40 -0.36 -21.28
CA ASN A 56 0.71 -0.56 -22.57
C ASN A 56 0.16 -1.97 -22.77
N LEU A 57 -0.35 -2.58 -21.71
CA LEU A 57 -1.09 -3.84 -21.79
C LEU A 57 -2.58 -3.61 -21.59
N ILE A 58 -3.42 -4.44 -22.23
CA ILE A 58 -4.86 -4.44 -22.04
C ILE A 58 -5.32 -5.86 -21.75
N LEU A 59 -5.96 -6.05 -20.60
CA LEU A 59 -6.67 -7.29 -20.29
C LEU A 59 -8.11 -7.14 -20.75
N PHE A 60 -8.50 -7.99 -21.69
CA PHE A 60 -9.88 -8.16 -22.11
C PHE A 60 -10.45 -9.46 -21.54
N MET A 61 -11.66 -9.38 -21.00
CA MET A 61 -12.37 -10.54 -20.47
C MET A 61 -13.79 -10.57 -21.01
N LYS A 62 -14.29 -11.75 -21.41
CA LYS A 62 -15.68 -11.98 -21.82
C LYS A 62 -16.25 -13.17 -21.06
N LYS A 63 -17.45 -13.04 -20.50
CA LYS A 63 -18.14 -14.18 -19.90
C LYS A 63 -18.96 -14.92 -20.95
N ILE A 64 -18.66 -16.21 -21.13
CA ILE A 64 -19.28 -17.07 -22.13
C ILE A 64 -19.72 -18.37 -21.44
N ASN A 65 -21.00 -18.70 -21.48
CA ASN A 65 -21.56 -19.93 -20.90
C ASN A 65 -21.17 -20.18 -19.42
N GLY A 66 -21.09 -19.09 -18.64
CA GLY A 66 -20.71 -19.15 -17.23
C GLY A 66 -19.20 -19.10 -16.95
N GLU A 67 -18.35 -19.27 -17.94
CA GLU A 67 -16.90 -19.22 -17.83
C GLU A 67 -16.33 -17.87 -18.29
N ILE A 68 -15.20 -17.46 -17.72
CA ILE A 68 -14.45 -16.29 -18.20
C ILE A 68 -13.45 -16.73 -19.28
N LYS A 69 -13.43 -15.98 -20.38
CA LYS A 69 -12.38 -16.05 -21.40
C LYS A 69 -11.58 -14.75 -21.37
N SER A 70 -10.28 -14.87 -21.38
CA SER A 70 -9.36 -13.74 -21.21
C SER A 70 -8.38 -13.68 -22.38
N THR A 71 -8.30 -12.52 -23.01
CA THR A 71 -7.28 -12.20 -24.02
C THR A 71 -6.45 -11.04 -23.52
N LEU A 72 -5.15 -11.17 -23.54
CA LEU A 72 -4.22 -10.08 -23.21
C LEU A 72 -3.67 -9.46 -24.48
N PHE A 73 -3.76 -8.15 -24.59
CA PHE A 73 -3.15 -7.41 -25.70
C PHE A 73 -1.83 -6.80 -25.23
N ILE A 74 -0.76 -7.08 -25.97
CA ILE A 74 0.61 -6.65 -25.66
C ILE A 74 1.18 -5.81 -26.79
N GLU A 75 2.16 -4.97 -26.47
CA GLU A 75 2.86 -4.16 -27.46
C GLU A 75 3.73 -5.04 -28.38
N ASN A 76 3.65 -4.81 -29.68
CA ASN A 76 4.58 -5.40 -30.64
C ASN A 76 5.80 -4.48 -30.78
N ARG A 77 6.92 -4.82 -30.16
CA ARG A 77 8.18 -4.05 -30.28
C ARG A 77 9.07 -4.62 -31.36
N ASP A 78 9.36 -3.81 -32.36
CA ASP A 78 10.35 -4.13 -33.38
C ASP A 78 11.79 -4.13 -32.83
N LYS A 79 12.74 -4.63 -33.61
CA LYS A 79 14.14 -4.76 -33.19
C LYS A 79 14.80 -3.43 -32.85
N ASP A 80 14.38 -2.35 -33.49
CA ASP A 80 14.99 -1.03 -33.27
C ASP A 80 14.42 -0.43 -31.95
N LYS A 81 13.13 -0.52 -31.72
CA LYS A 81 12.50 -0.11 -30.46
C LYS A 81 13.09 -0.89 -29.26
N ILE A 82 13.33 -2.19 -29.41
CA ILE A 82 13.96 -3.02 -28.37
C ILE A 82 15.35 -2.51 -27.99
N LYS A 83 16.14 -2.00 -28.94
CA LYS A 83 17.47 -1.45 -28.63
C LYS A 83 17.41 -0.17 -27.78
N TRP A 84 16.33 0.59 -27.88
CA TRP A 84 16.17 1.86 -27.16
C TRP A 84 15.54 1.68 -25.78
N VAL A 85 14.49 0.89 -25.68
CA VAL A 85 13.66 0.82 -24.47
C VAL A 85 13.54 -0.59 -23.88
N GLY A 86 14.32 -1.54 -24.39
CA GLY A 86 14.29 -2.92 -23.93
C GLY A 86 13.10 -3.73 -24.49
N LYS A 87 13.02 -4.98 -24.06
CA LYS A 87 11.95 -5.91 -24.45
C LYS A 87 10.68 -5.61 -23.65
N THR A 88 9.52 -5.79 -24.28
CA THR A 88 8.25 -5.98 -23.55
C THR A 88 8.09 -7.48 -23.21
N VAL A 89 7.03 -7.80 -22.45
CA VAL A 89 6.67 -9.20 -22.18
C VAL A 89 6.38 -9.92 -23.52
N LEU A 90 6.84 -11.16 -23.64
CA LEU A 90 6.56 -12.01 -24.80
C LEU A 90 5.24 -12.75 -24.62
N LYS A 91 4.60 -13.21 -25.73
CA LYS A 91 3.30 -13.93 -25.67
C LYS A 91 3.34 -15.14 -24.74
N ASP A 92 4.34 -16.01 -24.88
CA ASP A 92 4.47 -17.22 -24.04
C ASP A 92 4.75 -16.89 -22.56
N GLU A 93 5.54 -15.86 -22.31
CA GLU A 93 5.82 -15.36 -20.97
C GLU A 93 4.54 -14.79 -20.32
N ALA A 94 3.78 -14.01 -21.05
CA ALA A 94 2.51 -13.44 -20.61
C ALA A 94 1.49 -14.54 -20.24
N ILE A 95 1.38 -15.58 -21.06
CA ILE A 95 0.53 -16.76 -20.78
C ILE A 95 1.02 -17.48 -19.53
N SER A 96 2.33 -17.72 -19.43
CA SER A 96 2.93 -18.45 -18.30
C SER A 96 2.68 -17.76 -16.96
N ILE A 97 2.79 -16.42 -16.92
CA ILE A 97 2.59 -15.63 -15.71
C ILE A 97 1.11 -15.50 -15.38
N SER A 98 0.30 -15.05 -16.33
CA SER A 98 -1.08 -14.63 -16.07
C SER A 98 -2.12 -15.75 -16.24
N SER A 99 -1.77 -16.82 -16.94
CA SER A 99 -2.71 -17.88 -17.37
C SER A 99 -3.93 -17.33 -18.15
N VAL A 100 -3.72 -16.33 -18.98
CA VAL A 100 -4.71 -15.95 -19.99
C VAL A 100 -4.74 -17.00 -21.11
N GLU A 101 -5.89 -17.17 -21.73
CA GLU A 101 -6.05 -18.18 -22.80
C GLU A 101 -5.39 -17.74 -24.10
N GLU A 102 -5.40 -16.43 -24.37
CA GLU A 102 -4.92 -15.86 -25.62
C GLU A 102 -4.08 -14.61 -25.39
N VAL A 103 -3.08 -14.38 -26.23
CA VAL A 103 -2.29 -13.14 -26.27
C VAL A 103 -2.20 -12.64 -27.69
N GLU A 104 -2.65 -11.40 -27.89
CA GLU A 104 -2.63 -10.70 -29.17
C GLU A 104 -1.83 -9.41 -29.12
N TYR A 105 -1.57 -8.79 -30.28
CA TYR A 105 -0.90 -7.50 -30.30
C TYR A 105 -1.89 -6.34 -30.20
N LEU A 106 -1.47 -5.24 -29.58
CA LEU A 106 -2.29 -4.03 -29.39
C LEU A 106 -2.84 -3.46 -30.69
N ASP A 107 -2.11 -3.60 -31.78
CA ASP A 107 -2.53 -3.11 -33.11
C ASP A 107 -3.83 -3.78 -33.58
N GLU A 108 -4.13 -4.96 -33.09
CA GLU A 108 -5.35 -5.72 -33.42
C GLU A 108 -6.53 -5.38 -32.51
N PHE A 109 -6.33 -4.64 -31.40
CA PHE A 109 -7.33 -4.47 -30.37
C PHE A 109 -8.61 -3.77 -30.87
N ASP A 110 -8.47 -2.67 -31.62
CA ASP A 110 -9.64 -1.95 -32.14
C ASP A 110 -10.42 -2.80 -33.15
N THR A 111 -9.73 -3.57 -34.01
CA THR A 111 -10.35 -4.49 -34.95
C THR A 111 -11.11 -5.62 -34.21
N PHE A 112 -10.48 -6.16 -33.18
CA PHE A 112 -11.06 -7.18 -32.31
C PHE A 112 -12.35 -6.68 -31.61
N LEU A 113 -12.31 -5.49 -31.02
CA LEU A 113 -13.50 -4.90 -30.37
C LEU A 113 -14.62 -4.60 -31.37
N ASN A 114 -14.26 -4.03 -32.53
CA ASN A 114 -15.25 -3.71 -33.55
C ASN A 114 -16.02 -4.95 -33.99
N LYS A 115 -15.34 -6.09 -34.19
CA LYS A 115 -15.99 -7.36 -34.52
C LYS A 115 -17.03 -7.76 -33.47
N ILE A 116 -16.66 -7.70 -32.18
CA ILE A 116 -17.60 -8.05 -31.08
C ILE A 116 -18.80 -7.11 -31.07
N PHE A 117 -18.59 -5.80 -31.19
CA PHE A 117 -19.68 -4.83 -31.09
C PHE A 117 -20.62 -4.82 -32.29
N LEU A 118 -20.21 -5.35 -33.44
CA LEU A 118 -21.09 -5.55 -34.60
C LEU A 118 -21.96 -6.81 -34.47
N GLU A 119 -21.51 -7.78 -33.65
CA GLU A 119 -22.24 -9.03 -33.44
C GLU A 119 -23.25 -8.95 -32.27
N GLU A 120 -23.06 -8.00 -31.33
CA GLU A 120 -23.85 -7.87 -30.10
C GLU A 120 -24.78 -6.66 -30.18
N GLU A 121 -26.07 -6.84 -29.88
CA GLU A 121 -27.09 -5.78 -29.98
C GLU A 121 -26.88 -4.65 -28.94
N SER A 122 -26.59 -5.00 -27.69
CA SER A 122 -26.39 -4.06 -26.55
C SER A 122 -25.39 -4.59 -25.55
N PRO A 123 -24.10 -4.65 -25.91
CA PRO A 123 -23.08 -5.22 -25.03
C PRO A 123 -22.86 -4.35 -23.80
N THR A 124 -22.71 -4.99 -22.62
CA THR A 124 -22.28 -4.36 -21.39
C THR A 124 -20.76 -4.47 -21.27
N VAL A 125 -20.08 -3.34 -21.08
CA VAL A 125 -18.63 -3.28 -20.91
C VAL A 125 -18.30 -2.69 -19.55
N TYR A 126 -17.57 -3.45 -18.75
CA TYR A 126 -17.04 -3.01 -17.47
C TYR A 126 -15.65 -2.41 -17.67
N PHE A 127 -15.40 -1.28 -17.00
CA PHE A 127 -14.11 -0.65 -16.88
C PHE A 127 -13.74 -0.44 -15.41
N ASP A 128 -12.47 -0.34 -15.13
CA ASP A 128 -11.96 0.04 -13.82
C ASP A 128 -11.95 1.58 -13.71
N PHE A 129 -12.90 2.11 -12.93
CA PHE A 129 -12.98 3.52 -12.61
C PHE A 129 -12.57 3.72 -11.14
N ASP A 130 -11.29 3.45 -10.86
CA ASP A 130 -10.67 3.66 -9.57
C ASP A 130 -10.45 5.17 -9.35
N ARG A 131 -11.39 5.80 -8.66
CA ARG A 131 -11.37 7.22 -8.33
C ARG A 131 -11.69 7.40 -6.84
N ASP A 132 -10.75 7.99 -6.13
CA ASP A 132 -10.87 8.29 -4.69
C ASP A 132 -11.37 9.73 -4.42
N ASP A 133 -11.11 10.68 -5.33
CA ASP A 133 -11.56 12.07 -5.22
C ASP A 133 -12.07 12.60 -6.57
N TYR A 134 -13.24 13.25 -6.55
CA TYR A 134 -13.85 13.86 -7.75
C TYR A 134 -13.01 14.99 -8.38
N ARG A 135 -12.06 15.56 -7.61
CA ARG A 135 -11.16 16.63 -8.06
C ARG A 135 -10.00 16.10 -8.90
N HIS A 136 -9.74 14.80 -8.88
CA HIS A 136 -8.74 14.19 -9.74
C HIS A 136 -9.15 14.25 -11.21
N ASP A 137 -8.14 14.34 -12.08
CA ASP A 137 -8.35 14.33 -13.53
C ASP A 137 -9.12 13.09 -13.98
N VAL A 138 -9.75 13.22 -15.15
CA VAL A 138 -10.49 12.11 -15.76
C VAL A 138 -9.54 10.95 -16.04
N LEU A 139 -9.87 9.77 -15.55
CA LEU A 139 -9.05 8.56 -15.73
C LEU A 139 -8.92 8.19 -17.22
N TYR A 140 -7.80 7.57 -17.58
CA TYR A 140 -7.60 7.04 -18.95
C TYR A 140 -8.73 6.09 -19.34
N SER A 141 -9.14 5.20 -18.44
CA SER A 141 -10.25 4.25 -18.63
C SER A 141 -11.60 4.96 -18.87
N GLU A 142 -11.87 6.07 -18.17
CA GLU A 142 -13.09 6.87 -18.37
C GLU A 142 -13.08 7.57 -19.72
N ASN A 143 -11.96 8.18 -20.10
CA ASN A 143 -11.82 8.79 -21.43
C ASN A 143 -11.99 7.76 -22.55
N TYR A 144 -11.39 6.58 -22.38
CA TYR A 144 -11.55 5.49 -23.34
C TYR A 144 -13.01 5.02 -23.44
N ALA A 145 -13.67 4.79 -22.29
CA ALA A 145 -15.07 4.38 -22.21
C ALA A 145 -16.01 5.41 -22.87
N ASN A 146 -15.79 6.72 -22.63
CA ASN A 146 -16.57 7.79 -23.24
C ASN A 146 -16.40 7.82 -24.77
N ASN A 147 -15.17 7.70 -25.27
CA ASN A 147 -14.90 7.62 -26.70
C ASN A 147 -15.51 6.39 -27.34
N LEU A 148 -15.49 5.25 -26.64
CA LEU A 148 -16.12 4.02 -27.11
C LEU A 148 -17.65 4.18 -27.19
N LYS A 149 -18.26 4.82 -26.18
CA LYS A 149 -19.69 5.13 -26.16
C LYS A 149 -20.13 6.05 -27.29
N LEU A 150 -19.28 7.01 -27.70
CA LEU A 150 -19.55 7.86 -28.86
C LEU A 150 -19.56 7.08 -30.20
N LYS A 151 -18.65 6.10 -30.33
CA LYS A 151 -18.60 5.23 -31.52
C LYS A 151 -19.73 4.20 -31.56
N TYR A 152 -20.12 3.67 -30.41
CA TYR A 152 -21.13 2.62 -30.23
C TYR A 152 -22.17 3.06 -29.19
N PRO A 153 -23.19 3.86 -29.59
CA PRO A 153 -24.15 4.46 -28.66
C PRO A 153 -25.03 3.47 -27.87
N ASN A 154 -25.16 2.24 -28.37
CA ASN A 154 -25.92 1.15 -27.71
C ASN A 154 -25.12 0.47 -26.57
N LEU A 155 -23.83 0.74 -26.38
CA LEU A 155 -23.05 0.17 -25.27
C LEU A 155 -23.61 0.59 -23.91
N VAL A 156 -23.59 -0.35 -22.96
CA VAL A 156 -23.82 -0.09 -21.54
C VAL A 156 -22.48 -0.14 -20.83
N ILE A 157 -22.06 1.00 -20.26
CA ILE A 157 -20.80 1.11 -19.53
C ILE A 157 -21.08 0.95 -18.03
N LYS A 158 -20.26 0.14 -17.35
CA LYS A 158 -20.32 -0.11 -15.90
C LYS A 158 -18.94 -0.01 -15.25
N ASN A 159 -18.92 0.28 -13.96
CA ASN A 159 -17.73 0.30 -13.14
C ASN A 159 -17.51 -1.05 -12.46
N ILE A 160 -16.32 -1.67 -12.64
CA ILE A 160 -15.93 -2.91 -11.98
C ILE A 160 -15.13 -2.67 -10.68
N TYR A 161 -14.65 -1.45 -10.44
CA TYR A 161 -13.81 -1.12 -9.30
C TYR A 161 -14.37 -1.59 -7.95
N PRO A 162 -15.67 -1.41 -7.62
CA PRO A 162 -16.20 -1.88 -6.33
C PRO A 162 -16.06 -3.39 -6.12
N VAL A 163 -16.12 -4.18 -7.20
CA VAL A 163 -15.90 -5.64 -7.15
C VAL A 163 -14.44 -5.95 -6.88
N LEU A 164 -13.53 -5.30 -7.61
CA LEU A 164 -12.07 -5.46 -7.45
C LEU A 164 -11.63 -5.03 -6.05
N SER A 165 -12.13 -3.89 -5.57
CA SER A 165 -11.88 -3.39 -4.22
C SER A 165 -12.25 -4.43 -3.16
N ASN A 166 -13.47 -4.99 -3.22
CA ASN A 166 -13.93 -6.01 -2.27
C ASN A 166 -13.09 -7.28 -2.32
N LEU A 167 -12.60 -7.70 -3.50
CA LEU A 167 -11.74 -8.87 -3.63
C LEU A 167 -10.34 -8.61 -3.06
N ARG A 168 -9.75 -7.43 -3.32
CA ARG A 168 -8.42 -7.03 -2.83
C ARG A 168 -8.38 -6.83 -1.32
N MET A 169 -9.50 -6.46 -0.69
CA MET A 169 -9.56 -6.33 0.77
C MET A 169 -9.16 -7.63 1.50
N ILE A 170 -9.48 -8.78 0.94
CA ILE A 170 -9.18 -10.11 1.50
C ILE A 170 -7.96 -10.68 0.78
N LYS A 171 -6.84 -10.70 1.45
CA LYS A 171 -5.57 -11.19 0.91
C LYS A 171 -5.53 -12.71 0.88
N ASP A 172 -5.14 -13.26 -0.25
CA ASP A 172 -4.82 -14.69 -0.34
C ASP A 172 -3.42 -14.99 0.22
N GLU A 173 -3.09 -16.29 0.33
CA GLU A 173 -1.80 -16.74 0.89
C GLU A 173 -0.58 -16.17 0.13
N VAL A 174 -0.70 -16.00 -1.19
CA VAL A 174 0.40 -15.47 -2.02
C VAL A 174 0.61 -13.99 -1.72
N GLU A 175 -0.47 -13.22 -1.58
CA GLU A 175 -0.41 -11.80 -1.21
C GLU A 175 0.19 -11.61 0.19
N ILE A 176 -0.24 -12.44 1.16
CA ILE A 176 0.31 -12.40 2.52
C ILE A 176 1.81 -12.70 2.53
N LEU A 177 2.28 -13.67 1.75
CA LEU A 177 3.71 -13.96 1.61
C LEU A 177 4.47 -12.76 1.03
N LYS A 178 3.94 -12.08 0.01
CA LYS A 178 4.56 -10.89 -0.57
C LYS A 178 4.63 -9.71 0.40
N ILE A 179 3.58 -9.48 1.17
CA ILE A 179 3.58 -8.48 2.24
C ILE A 179 4.65 -8.79 3.29
N ARG A 180 4.81 -10.06 3.70
CA ARG A 180 5.87 -10.48 4.62
C ARG A 180 7.26 -10.22 4.05
N GLU A 181 7.51 -10.51 2.76
CA GLU A 181 8.78 -10.18 2.10
C GLU A 181 9.08 -8.68 2.19
N SER A 182 8.10 -7.81 1.95
CA SER A 182 8.24 -6.35 2.06
C SER A 182 8.53 -5.89 3.49
N ILE A 183 7.86 -6.51 4.48
CA ILE A 183 8.10 -6.26 5.91
C ILE A 183 9.51 -6.70 6.33
N ASP A 184 9.98 -7.86 5.86
CA ASP A 184 11.32 -8.34 6.18
C ASP A 184 12.42 -7.44 5.60
N ILE A 185 12.23 -6.93 4.39
CA ILE A 185 13.12 -5.94 3.78
C ILE A 185 13.09 -4.63 4.59
N THR A 186 11.90 -4.14 4.97
CA THR A 186 11.75 -2.94 5.81
C THR A 186 12.45 -3.10 7.15
N LYS A 187 12.32 -4.26 7.80
CA LYS A 187 13.03 -4.60 9.04
C LYS A 187 14.54 -4.45 8.92
N VAL A 188 15.12 -4.96 7.82
CA VAL A 188 16.58 -4.84 7.60
C VAL A 188 16.99 -3.38 7.44
N GLY A 189 16.18 -2.56 6.77
CA GLY A 189 16.38 -1.12 6.67
C GLY A 189 16.33 -0.42 8.03
N ILE A 190 15.33 -0.72 8.86
CA ILE A 190 15.20 -0.16 10.23
C ILE A 190 16.37 -0.57 11.12
N ILE A 191 16.84 -1.81 11.04
CA ILE A 191 18.04 -2.25 11.76
C ILE A 191 19.27 -1.43 11.33
N ASN A 192 19.38 -1.12 10.04
CA ASN A 192 20.49 -0.29 9.55
C ASN A 192 20.42 1.16 10.06
N ILE A 193 19.22 1.73 10.16
CA ILE A 193 19.00 3.03 10.81
C ILE A 193 19.49 2.98 12.26
N LEU A 194 19.03 2.01 13.05
CA LEU A 194 19.39 1.90 14.48
C LEU A 194 20.90 1.79 14.74
N LYS A 195 21.64 1.17 13.82
CA LYS A 195 23.10 1.06 13.89
C LYS A 195 23.82 2.38 13.61
N ASN A 196 23.19 3.27 12.84
CA ASN A 196 23.86 4.46 12.31
C ASN A 196 23.31 5.79 12.84
N LEU A 197 22.13 5.79 13.48
CA LEU A 197 21.51 7.00 14.03
C LEU A 197 22.38 7.63 15.11
N LYS A 198 22.79 8.89 14.90
CA LYS A 198 23.62 9.68 15.82
C LYS A 198 23.16 11.14 15.85
N PRO A 199 23.31 11.85 16.96
CA PRO A 199 23.13 13.30 17.00
C PRO A 199 24.03 14.01 15.98
N ASN A 200 23.59 15.18 15.55
CA ASN A 200 24.25 16.03 14.57
C ASN A 200 24.21 15.56 13.11
N MET A 201 23.60 14.41 12.80
CA MET A 201 23.21 14.04 11.42
C MET A 201 22.05 14.91 10.95
N TYR A 202 21.86 14.97 9.64
CA TYR A 202 20.63 15.46 9.03
C TYR A 202 19.67 14.29 8.79
N GLU A 203 18.37 14.57 8.79
CA GLU A 203 17.32 13.57 8.59
C GLU A 203 17.50 12.80 7.28
N TYR A 204 17.82 13.48 6.15
CA TYR A 204 18.10 12.81 4.86
C TYR A 204 19.34 11.90 4.90
N GLN A 205 20.29 12.15 5.80
CA GLN A 205 21.46 11.27 5.93
C GLN A 205 21.06 9.94 6.54
N ILE A 206 20.19 9.96 7.55
CA ILE A 206 19.72 8.71 8.14
C ILE A 206 18.71 8.00 7.26
N GLU A 207 17.86 8.74 6.49
CA GLU A 207 17.02 8.19 5.44
C GLU A 207 17.84 7.39 4.44
N SER A 208 18.99 7.90 4.00
CA SER A 208 19.84 7.23 3.03
C SER A 208 20.34 5.85 3.48
N TYR A 209 20.46 5.60 4.79
CA TYR A 209 20.77 4.27 5.31
C TYR A 209 19.62 3.27 5.12
N PHE A 210 18.39 3.76 5.22
CA PHE A 210 17.21 2.95 4.90
C PHE A 210 17.15 2.63 3.42
N ASP A 211 17.21 3.64 2.57
CA ASP A 211 17.11 3.52 1.11
C ASP A 211 18.17 2.59 0.53
N PHE A 212 19.44 2.78 0.96
CA PHE A 212 20.52 1.89 0.58
C PHE A 212 20.20 0.44 0.93
N MET A 213 19.74 0.20 2.16
CA MET A 213 19.60 -1.16 2.66
C MET A 213 18.40 -1.89 2.05
N ILE A 214 17.27 -1.23 1.87
CA ILE A 214 16.11 -1.84 1.21
C ILE A 214 16.41 -2.15 -0.26
N LYS A 215 17.10 -1.22 -0.96
CA LYS A 215 17.52 -1.44 -2.35
C LYS A 215 18.51 -2.60 -2.47
N TYR A 216 19.49 -2.67 -1.58
CA TYR A 216 20.46 -3.77 -1.50
C TYR A 216 19.77 -5.11 -1.22
N SER A 217 18.68 -5.11 -0.44
CA SER A 217 17.88 -6.29 -0.10
C SER A 217 16.86 -6.68 -1.15
N GLY A 218 16.77 -5.94 -2.28
CA GLY A 218 15.96 -6.29 -3.43
C GLY A 218 14.55 -5.69 -3.43
N ALA A 219 14.29 -4.63 -2.66
CA ALA A 219 13.11 -3.80 -2.86
C ALA A 219 13.13 -3.11 -4.23
N GLU A 220 11.99 -2.92 -4.83
CA GLU A 220 11.85 -2.16 -6.06
C GLU A 220 11.97 -0.67 -5.76
N THR A 221 11.25 -0.21 -4.73
CA THR A 221 11.26 1.16 -4.24
C THR A 221 10.80 1.19 -2.78
N THR A 222 10.65 2.40 -2.21
CA THR A 222 9.89 2.62 -0.96
C THR A 222 8.40 2.52 -1.22
N SER A 223 7.61 2.08 -0.23
CA SER A 223 6.15 1.98 -0.31
C SER A 223 5.47 3.35 -0.52
N PHE A 224 6.08 4.38 0.06
CA PHE A 224 5.67 5.79 0.04
C PHE A 224 6.92 6.66 0.32
N LYS A 225 6.76 7.98 0.30
CA LYS A 225 7.86 8.90 0.67
C LYS A 225 8.19 8.71 2.14
N SER A 226 9.41 8.32 2.44
CA SER A 226 9.90 8.10 3.80
C SER A 226 9.73 9.34 4.68
N ILE A 227 9.29 9.13 5.91
CA ILE A 227 9.22 10.15 6.94
C ILE A 227 10.37 9.92 7.92
N VAL A 228 11.24 10.92 8.09
CA VAL A 228 12.30 10.96 9.08
C VAL A 228 12.21 12.29 9.80
N ALA A 229 11.49 12.30 10.91
CA ALA A 229 11.09 13.52 11.60
C ALA A 229 11.71 13.61 13.00
N SER A 230 12.61 14.57 13.22
CA SER A 230 13.30 14.76 14.50
C SER A 230 12.71 15.91 15.33
N GLY A 231 12.61 15.70 16.65
CA GLY A 231 12.13 16.72 17.58
C GLY A 231 10.75 17.27 17.20
N GLU A 232 10.64 18.58 16.96
CA GLU A 232 9.35 19.22 16.62
C GLU A 232 8.78 18.76 15.27
N ASN A 233 9.60 18.35 14.31
CA ASN A 233 9.14 17.83 13.03
C ASN A 233 8.28 16.57 13.20
N ALA A 234 8.57 15.77 14.24
CA ALA A 234 7.80 14.57 14.56
C ALA A 234 6.34 14.86 14.98
N THR A 235 5.97 16.12 15.20
CA THR A 235 4.58 16.52 15.45
C THR A 235 3.78 16.80 14.18
N ILE A 236 4.42 16.72 13.01
CA ILE A 236 3.79 16.88 11.69
C ILE A 236 3.59 15.48 11.10
N LEU A 237 2.33 15.07 10.85
CA LEU A 237 1.99 13.69 10.46
C LEU A 237 2.70 13.22 9.19
N HIS A 238 2.72 14.04 8.15
CA HIS A 238 3.29 13.72 6.84
C HIS A 238 4.48 14.63 6.53
N TYR A 239 5.46 14.69 7.46
CA TYR A 239 6.69 15.43 7.27
C TYR A 239 7.62 14.66 6.32
N ILE A 240 7.86 15.17 5.12
CA ILE A 240 8.61 14.52 4.03
C ILE A 240 9.82 15.32 3.56
N GLU A 241 10.08 16.48 4.13
CA GLU A 241 11.22 17.32 3.79
C GLU A 241 12.54 16.68 4.20
N ASN A 242 12.57 16.02 5.35
CA ASN A 242 13.71 15.26 5.90
C ASN A 242 15.03 16.03 5.85
N ASP A 243 15.00 17.36 6.10
CA ASP A 243 16.16 18.24 5.88
C ASP A 243 16.74 18.86 7.16
N SER A 244 16.14 18.60 8.30
CA SER A 244 16.53 19.17 9.56
C SER A 244 17.70 18.44 10.22
N LYS A 245 18.45 19.17 11.06
CA LYS A 245 19.56 18.60 11.83
C LYS A 245 19.06 17.98 13.14
N ILE A 246 19.32 16.71 13.33
CA ILE A 246 18.97 15.91 14.51
C ILE A 246 19.82 16.39 15.70
N LYS A 247 19.18 16.81 16.79
CA LYS A 247 19.88 17.24 18.00
C LYS A 247 20.11 16.09 18.96
N ASP A 248 21.05 16.27 19.88
CA ASP A 248 21.25 15.30 20.96
C ASP A 248 20.03 15.27 21.88
N GLY A 249 19.53 14.07 22.15
CA GLY A 249 18.33 13.84 22.96
C GLY A 249 17.00 13.99 22.23
N ASP A 250 16.98 14.38 20.95
CA ASP A 250 15.75 14.34 20.15
C ASP A 250 15.23 12.90 20.01
N LEU A 251 13.92 12.74 20.03
CA LEU A 251 13.28 11.57 19.40
C LEU A 251 13.21 11.79 17.90
N VAL A 252 13.46 10.71 17.16
CA VAL A 252 13.30 10.69 15.69
C VAL A 252 12.21 9.67 15.37
N LEU A 253 11.12 10.15 14.81
CA LEU A 253 10.03 9.36 14.29
C LEU A 253 10.36 8.95 12.86
N PHE A 254 10.30 7.68 12.60
CA PHE A 254 10.46 7.08 11.28
C PHE A 254 9.14 6.46 10.86
N ASP A 255 8.71 6.73 9.63
CA ASP A 255 7.61 6.07 8.98
C ASP A 255 8.07 5.59 7.61
N LEU A 256 8.19 4.28 7.46
CA LEU A 256 9.02 3.64 6.46
C LEU A 256 8.37 2.35 5.94
N GLY A 257 8.51 2.11 4.66
CA GLY A 257 8.08 0.85 4.06
C GLY A 257 8.84 0.53 2.79
N ALA A 258 9.13 -0.74 2.56
CA ALA A 258 9.66 -1.26 1.30
C ALA A 258 8.54 -1.79 0.42
N GLU A 259 8.65 -1.60 -0.89
CA GLU A 259 7.80 -2.23 -1.89
C GLU A 259 8.55 -3.38 -2.56
N LYS A 260 7.93 -4.57 -2.56
CA LYS A 260 8.42 -5.75 -3.26
C LYS A 260 7.28 -6.43 -4.01
N ASP A 261 7.48 -6.67 -5.32
CA ASP A 261 6.46 -7.27 -6.19
C ASP A 261 5.09 -6.55 -6.09
N CYS A 262 5.11 -5.21 -6.07
CA CYS A 262 3.96 -4.32 -5.89
C CYS A 262 3.29 -4.40 -4.51
N TYR A 263 3.68 -5.30 -3.60
CA TYR A 263 3.16 -5.34 -2.24
C TYR A 263 3.99 -4.46 -1.31
N LYS A 264 3.33 -3.89 -0.32
CA LYS A 264 3.88 -2.82 0.51
C LYS A 264 4.00 -3.25 1.98
N ALA A 265 4.97 -2.65 2.67
CA ALA A 265 5.03 -2.60 4.12
C ALA A 265 4.80 -1.16 4.57
N ASP A 266 4.37 -0.99 5.82
CA ASP A 266 4.12 0.29 6.46
C ASP A 266 4.42 0.18 7.95
N ILE A 267 5.53 0.81 8.39
CA ILE A 267 6.06 0.63 9.74
C ILE A 267 6.54 1.97 10.29
N SER A 268 5.87 2.44 11.33
CA SER A 268 6.40 3.55 12.12
C SER A 268 7.14 3.07 13.37
N ARG A 269 8.27 3.70 13.65
CA ARG A 269 9.06 3.55 14.88
C ARG A 269 9.60 4.91 15.33
N THR A 270 9.78 5.07 16.63
CA THR A 270 10.37 6.28 17.19
C THR A 270 11.58 5.91 18.06
N PHE A 271 12.75 6.49 17.75
CA PHE A 271 14.01 6.16 18.41
C PHE A 271 14.68 7.41 18.99
N PRO A 272 15.39 7.29 20.14
CA PRO A 272 16.19 8.40 20.67
C PRO A 272 17.48 8.57 19.85
N SER A 273 17.77 9.79 19.40
CA SER A 273 18.95 10.10 18.56
C SER A 273 20.27 9.68 19.22
N ASN A 274 20.35 9.76 20.53
CA ASN A 274 21.53 9.39 21.31
C ASN A 274 21.46 7.99 21.96
N GLY A 275 20.44 7.17 21.64
CA GLY A 275 20.27 5.79 22.11
C GLY A 275 19.75 5.65 23.53
N LYS A 276 19.34 6.74 24.18
CA LYS A 276 18.75 6.73 25.51
C LYS A 276 17.51 7.63 25.52
N PHE A 277 16.40 7.08 25.96
CA PHE A 277 15.20 7.86 26.24
C PHE A 277 15.36 8.64 27.55
N SER A 278 14.92 9.89 27.59
CA SER A 278 14.68 10.57 28.86
C SER A 278 13.50 9.94 29.61
N GLU A 279 13.37 10.18 30.91
CA GLU A 279 12.23 9.64 31.68
C GLU A 279 10.87 10.13 31.12
N ARG A 280 10.82 11.39 30.69
CA ARG A 280 9.62 11.95 30.03
C ARG A 280 9.31 11.27 28.71
N GLN A 281 10.31 11.01 27.91
CA GLN A 281 10.14 10.29 26.64
C GLN A 281 9.67 8.84 26.88
N LYS A 282 10.20 8.15 27.90
CA LYS A 282 9.76 6.80 28.28
C LYS A 282 8.29 6.77 28.72
N GLU A 283 7.87 7.75 29.52
CA GLU A 283 6.46 7.87 29.94
C GLU A 283 5.54 7.95 28.71
N LEU A 284 5.81 8.88 27.80
CA LEU A 284 4.98 9.09 26.60
C LEU A 284 5.06 7.91 25.65
N TYR A 285 6.26 7.37 25.42
CA TYR A 285 6.46 6.20 24.56
C TYR A 285 5.66 4.99 25.03
N ASN A 286 5.72 4.69 26.32
CA ASN A 286 4.99 3.57 26.91
C ASN A 286 3.46 3.76 26.88
N ILE A 287 2.95 4.99 26.87
CA ILE A 287 1.52 5.27 26.66
C ILE A 287 1.12 4.85 25.26
N VAL A 288 1.89 5.25 24.23
CA VAL A 288 1.63 4.88 22.83
C VAL A 288 1.75 3.37 22.63
N LEU A 289 2.82 2.77 23.15
CA LEU A 289 3.05 1.33 23.05
C LEU A 289 1.90 0.53 23.69
N ASN A 290 1.46 0.93 24.88
CA ASN A 290 0.33 0.27 25.55
C ASN A 290 -0.96 0.40 24.73
N ALA A 291 -1.24 1.58 24.17
CA ALA A 291 -2.41 1.77 23.30
C ALA A 291 -2.35 0.86 22.08
N GLN A 292 -1.19 0.77 21.41
CA GLN A 292 -0.98 -0.12 20.28
C GLN A 292 -1.24 -1.59 20.62
N LEU A 293 -0.65 -2.07 21.73
CA LEU A 293 -0.81 -3.46 22.17
C LEU A 293 -2.27 -3.79 22.48
N LYS A 294 -3.01 -2.85 23.12
CA LYS A 294 -4.43 -3.03 23.41
C LYS A 294 -5.32 -3.06 22.18
N VAL A 295 -4.98 -2.28 21.17
CA VAL A 295 -5.67 -2.34 19.87
C VAL A 295 -5.39 -3.66 19.16
N ILE A 296 -4.12 -4.07 19.08
CA ILE A 296 -3.74 -5.34 18.46
C ILE A 296 -4.47 -6.51 19.14
N GLU A 297 -4.48 -6.55 20.48
CA GLU A 297 -5.17 -7.58 21.27
C GLU A 297 -6.67 -7.69 20.92
N ALA A 298 -7.32 -6.59 20.55
CA ALA A 298 -8.73 -6.53 20.21
C ALA A 298 -9.06 -6.92 18.76
N ILE A 299 -8.04 -7.09 17.89
CA ILE A 299 -8.26 -7.42 16.46
C ILE A 299 -8.74 -8.87 16.33
N CYS A 300 -9.95 -9.03 15.80
CA CYS A 300 -10.54 -10.31 15.41
C CYS A 300 -11.62 -10.08 14.32
N PRO A 301 -12.05 -11.11 13.60
CA PRO A 301 -13.18 -10.98 12.70
C PRO A 301 -14.44 -10.46 13.42
N GLY A 302 -15.10 -9.48 12.81
CA GLY A 302 -16.33 -8.86 13.32
C GLY A 302 -16.12 -7.55 14.08
N VAL A 303 -14.90 -7.21 14.52
CA VAL A 303 -14.62 -5.90 15.11
C VAL A 303 -14.68 -4.82 14.02
N THR A 304 -15.07 -3.61 14.40
CA THR A 304 -15.12 -2.46 13.48
C THR A 304 -13.91 -1.55 13.66
N GLN A 305 -13.55 -0.82 12.62
CA GLN A 305 -12.52 0.22 12.68
C GLN A 305 -12.83 1.27 13.76
N LYS A 306 -14.12 1.60 13.93
CA LYS A 306 -14.57 2.55 14.95
C LYS A 306 -14.30 2.06 16.36
N GLU A 307 -14.57 0.79 16.66
CA GLU A 307 -14.30 0.19 17.99
C GLU A 307 -12.81 0.22 18.31
N LEU A 308 -11.94 -0.12 17.35
CA LEU A 308 -10.49 -0.07 17.53
C LEU A 308 -9.99 1.37 17.75
N ASN A 309 -10.53 2.34 17.01
CA ASN A 309 -10.24 3.76 17.26
C ASN A 309 -10.60 4.19 18.69
N GLU A 310 -11.76 3.75 19.22
CA GLU A 310 -12.17 4.06 20.58
C GLU A 310 -11.26 3.41 21.64
N ILE A 311 -10.79 2.17 21.40
CA ILE A 311 -9.80 1.50 22.26
C ILE A 311 -8.48 2.31 22.29
N ALA A 312 -7.99 2.77 21.12
CA ALA A 312 -6.79 3.59 21.05
C ALA A 312 -6.95 4.89 21.85
N LYS A 313 -8.02 5.65 21.58
CA LYS A 313 -8.31 6.93 22.24
C LYS A 313 -8.44 6.78 23.74
N GLU A 314 -9.12 5.74 24.22
CA GLU A 314 -9.30 5.50 25.64
C GLU A 314 -7.97 5.22 26.35
N ASN A 315 -7.12 4.35 25.76
CA ASN A 315 -5.82 4.02 26.35
C ASN A 315 -4.85 5.22 26.36
N LEU A 316 -4.83 6.00 25.26
CA LEU A 316 -4.05 7.24 25.20
C LEU A 316 -4.55 8.27 26.22
N TYR A 317 -5.88 8.46 26.36
CA TYR A 317 -6.48 9.33 27.36
C TYR A 317 -6.09 8.94 28.78
N LEU A 318 -6.28 7.68 29.14
CA LEU A 318 -5.96 7.19 30.50
C LEU A 318 -4.47 7.37 30.82
N GLY A 319 -3.59 7.13 29.82
CA GLY A 319 -2.16 7.36 29.97
C GLY A 319 -1.81 8.83 30.19
N LEU A 320 -2.30 9.74 29.35
CA LEU A 320 -2.06 11.17 29.47
C LEU A 320 -2.66 11.77 30.74
N LYS A 321 -3.84 11.33 31.17
CA LYS A 321 -4.46 11.71 32.43
C LYS A 321 -3.62 11.31 33.63
N LYS A 322 -3.09 10.07 33.64
CA LYS A 322 -2.24 9.56 34.72
C LYS A 322 -0.99 10.42 34.93
N ILE A 323 -0.41 10.96 33.87
CA ILE A 323 0.78 11.83 33.95
C ILE A 323 0.42 13.32 34.08
N GLY A 324 -0.87 13.67 34.24
CA GLY A 324 -1.35 15.02 34.45
C GLY A 324 -1.28 15.94 33.19
N LYS A 325 -1.16 15.37 31.99
CA LYS A 325 -1.11 16.18 30.75
C LYS A 325 -2.48 16.65 30.31
N ILE A 326 -3.53 15.89 30.56
CA ILE A 326 -4.94 16.22 30.28
C ILE A 326 -5.83 15.83 31.46
N ASN A 327 -7.00 16.45 31.57
CA ASN A 327 -8.00 16.15 32.58
C ASN A 327 -9.22 15.45 31.98
N GLU A 328 -9.71 15.97 30.85
CA GLU A 328 -10.93 15.50 30.20
C GLU A 328 -10.62 14.71 28.91
N ARG A 329 -11.50 13.76 28.59
CA ARG A 329 -11.31 12.86 27.43
C ARG A 329 -11.27 13.62 26.09
N ASP A 330 -12.02 14.69 25.95
CA ASP A 330 -12.09 15.46 24.70
C ASP A 330 -10.75 16.13 24.36
N GLU A 331 -9.89 16.36 25.35
CA GLU A 331 -8.57 16.95 25.16
C GLU A 331 -7.61 16.04 24.38
N ILE A 332 -7.92 14.73 24.26
CA ILE A 332 -7.08 13.79 23.48
C ILE A 332 -6.93 14.22 22.03
N SER A 333 -7.94 14.86 21.46
CA SER A 333 -7.92 15.37 20.08
C SER A 333 -6.83 16.40 19.78
N LYS A 334 -6.24 17.02 20.83
CA LYS A 334 -5.10 17.92 20.70
C LYS A 334 -3.78 17.19 20.42
N TYR A 335 -3.70 15.91 20.79
CA TYR A 335 -2.47 15.11 20.78
C TYR A 335 -2.56 13.87 19.91
N TYR A 336 -3.77 13.43 19.55
CA TYR A 336 -4.04 12.31 18.65
C TYR A 336 -5.21 12.63 17.74
N TYR A 337 -4.96 12.85 16.46
CA TYR A 337 -5.91 13.43 15.50
C TYR A 337 -5.97 12.68 14.15
N HIS A 338 -5.55 11.42 14.12
CA HIS A 338 -5.72 10.51 12.98
C HIS A 338 -6.43 9.22 13.37
N GLY A 339 -6.69 8.36 12.38
CA GLY A 339 -7.25 7.03 12.61
C GLY A 339 -6.23 6.05 13.17
N ILE A 340 -6.73 4.92 13.69
CA ILE A 340 -5.86 3.88 14.26
C ILE A 340 -5.09 3.09 13.20
N GLY A 341 -5.48 3.19 11.93
CA GLY A 341 -4.85 2.48 10.83
C GLY A 341 -5.74 2.35 9.60
N HIS A 342 -5.27 1.64 8.62
CA HIS A 342 -5.90 1.42 7.31
C HIS A 342 -5.61 0.02 6.78
N LEU A 343 -6.25 -0.36 5.68
CA LEU A 343 -5.92 -1.57 4.93
C LEU A 343 -4.58 -1.39 4.21
N LEU A 344 -3.80 -2.47 4.14
CA LEU A 344 -2.48 -2.53 3.51
C LEU A 344 -2.44 -3.66 2.48
N GLY A 345 -1.82 -3.44 1.33
CA GLY A 345 -1.70 -4.46 0.30
C GLY A 345 -0.88 -4.03 -0.91
N LEU A 346 -1.53 -3.95 -2.07
CA LEU A 346 -0.94 -3.41 -3.30
C LEU A 346 -0.76 -1.89 -3.25
N ASP A 347 -1.55 -1.22 -2.43
CA ASP A 347 -1.39 0.18 -2.08
C ASP A 347 -1.09 0.29 -0.58
N THR A 348 -0.38 1.35 -0.16
CA THR A 348 -0.13 1.63 1.25
C THR A 348 -1.45 1.87 1.96
N HIS A 349 -2.22 2.85 1.51
CA HIS A 349 -3.62 3.00 1.86
C HIS A 349 -4.45 2.18 0.87
N ASP A 350 -4.61 0.88 1.15
CA ASP A 350 -5.24 -0.05 0.22
C ASP A 350 -6.76 0.16 0.14
N VAL A 351 -7.37 -0.39 -0.91
CA VAL A 351 -8.78 -0.27 -1.23
C VAL A 351 -9.70 -0.77 -0.11
N GLY A 352 -10.92 -0.25 0.00
CA GLY A 352 -11.94 -0.69 0.97
C GLY A 352 -12.53 0.42 1.84
N GLY A 353 -11.99 1.66 1.71
CA GLY A 353 -12.49 2.82 2.45
C GLY A 353 -12.06 2.84 3.91
N ARG A 354 -12.68 3.73 4.70
CA ARG A 354 -12.30 3.97 6.11
C ARG A 354 -13.19 3.26 7.13
N ASP A 355 -14.40 2.91 6.75
CA ASP A 355 -15.38 2.27 7.62
C ASP A 355 -15.62 0.83 7.17
N PHE A 356 -14.93 -0.11 7.77
CA PHE A 356 -15.06 -1.52 7.47
C PHE A 356 -15.17 -2.37 8.74
N VAL A 357 -15.72 -3.56 8.57
CA VAL A 357 -15.72 -4.62 9.58
C VAL A 357 -14.57 -5.57 9.26
N TYR A 358 -13.73 -5.85 10.21
CA TYR A 358 -12.57 -6.73 10.07
C TYR A 358 -13.01 -8.14 9.69
N LYS A 359 -12.34 -8.74 8.72
CA LYS A 359 -12.60 -10.10 8.24
C LYS A 359 -11.28 -10.86 8.13
N GLU A 360 -11.35 -12.18 8.27
CA GLU A 360 -10.22 -13.06 7.98
C GLU A 360 -9.60 -12.74 6.61
N GLY A 361 -8.26 -12.70 6.55
CA GLY A 361 -7.50 -12.35 5.35
C GLY A 361 -7.24 -10.85 5.14
N MET A 362 -7.82 -9.96 5.93
CA MET A 362 -7.46 -8.53 5.88
C MET A 362 -6.08 -8.32 6.49
N VAL A 363 -5.27 -7.46 5.86
CA VAL A 363 -4.02 -6.93 6.43
C VAL A 363 -4.22 -5.45 6.67
N VAL A 364 -3.91 -5.01 7.89
CA VAL A 364 -4.14 -3.65 8.36
C VAL A 364 -2.92 -3.11 9.08
N THR A 365 -2.80 -1.77 9.15
CA THR A 365 -1.88 -1.09 10.04
C THR A 365 -2.51 -0.88 11.42
N VAL A 366 -1.67 -0.77 12.47
CA VAL A 366 -2.07 -0.37 13.83
C VAL A 366 -1.04 0.64 14.32
N GLU A 367 -1.38 1.91 14.26
CA GLU A 367 -0.45 3.04 14.31
C GLU A 367 -0.84 4.17 15.28
N PRO A 368 -1.17 3.91 16.54
CA PRO A 368 -1.46 5.02 17.45
C PRO A 368 -0.23 5.91 17.63
N GLY A 369 -0.47 7.21 17.86
CA GLY A 369 0.58 8.18 18.09
C GLY A 369 0.20 9.24 19.12
N LEU A 370 1.20 9.98 19.60
CA LEU A 370 1.06 11.20 20.40
C LEU A 370 1.97 12.28 19.81
N TYR A 371 1.41 13.45 19.59
CA TYR A 371 2.07 14.59 18.97
C TYR A 371 1.96 15.80 19.90
N ILE A 372 3.02 16.08 20.65
CA ILE A 372 3.04 17.06 21.74
C ILE A 372 3.95 18.23 21.34
N GLU A 373 3.36 19.20 20.67
CA GLU A 373 4.07 20.32 20.06
C GLU A 373 4.85 21.15 21.09
N ASP A 374 4.25 21.45 22.25
CA ASP A 374 4.88 22.22 23.34
C ASP A 374 6.09 21.51 23.96
N GLU A 375 6.18 20.18 23.86
CA GLU A 375 7.34 19.40 24.29
C GLU A 375 8.26 19.00 23.14
N LYS A 376 7.90 19.29 21.88
CA LYS A 376 8.61 18.89 20.65
C LYS A 376 8.81 17.37 20.56
N ILE A 377 7.78 16.62 20.93
CA ILE A 377 7.77 15.16 20.96
C ILE A 377 6.64 14.64 20.08
N GLY A 378 7.00 13.89 19.06
CA GLY A 378 6.08 13.06 18.27
C GLY A 378 6.49 11.59 18.39
N ILE A 379 5.54 10.72 18.69
CA ILE A 379 5.74 9.28 18.84
C ILE A 379 4.64 8.57 18.07
N ARG A 380 5.00 7.71 17.14
CA ARG A 380 4.12 6.74 16.48
C ARG A 380 4.79 5.37 16.52
N ILE A 381 4.01 4.35 16.83
CA ILE A 381 4.44 2.95 16.83
C ILE A 381 3.42 2.18 16.01
N GLU A 382 3.87 1.60 14.93
CA GLU A 382 3.02 0.96 13.93
C GLU A 382 3.48 -0.43 13.59
N ASP A 383 2.55 -1.34 13.51
CA ASP A 383 2.76 -2.70 13.02
C ASP A 383 1.74 -3.06 11.95
N ASN A 384 2.14 -3.97 11.05
CA ASN A 384 1.25 -4.61 10.09
C ASN A 384 0.66 -5.88 10.70
N VAL A 385 -0.66 -6.00 10.65
CA VAL A 385 -1.40 -7.07 11.33
C VAL A 385 -2.32 -7.79 10.35
N LEU A 386 -2.22 -9.10 10.29
CA LEU A 386 -3.14 -9.98 9.57
C LEU A 386 -4.29 -10.39 10.48
N VAL A 387 -5.51 -10.21 10.01
CA VAL A 387 -6.71 -10.76 10.65
C VAL A 387 -6.81 -12.24 10.32
N THR A 388 -6.75 -13.09 11.33
CA THR A 388 -6.87 -14.54 11.21
C THR A 388 -8.29 -15.00 11.53
N LYS A 389 -8.59 -16.28 11.34
CA LYS A 389 -9.91 -16.86 11.60
C LYS A 389 -10.42 -16.58 13.02
N ASP A 390 -9.55 -16.67 14.02
CA ASP A 390 -9.93 -16.61 15.44
C ASP A 390 -9.25 -15.43 16.18
N GLY A 391 -8.63 -14.49 15.46
CA GLY A 391 -7.91 -13.36 16.07
C GLY A 391 -7.02 -12.64 15.08
N HIS A 392 -5.72 -12.55 15.37
CA HIS A 392 -4.77 -11.80 14.56
C HIS A 392 -3.36 -12.40 14.61
N GLU A 393 -2.54 -11.98 13.65
CA GLU A 393 -1.10 -12.22 13.63
C GLU A 393 -0.36 -10.92 13.32
N VAL A 394 0.60 -10.54 14.15
CA VAL A 394 1.47 -9.38 13.89
C VAL A 394 2.55 -9.80 12.91
N LEU A 395 2.46 -9.35 11.65
CA LEU A 395 3.39 -9.69 10.58
C LEU A 395 4.78 -9.09 10.82
N SER A 396 4.84 -7.92 11.44
CA SER A 396 6.04 -7.14 11.76
C SER A 396 6.64 -7.44 13.15
N LYS A 397 6.21 -8.52 13.81
CA LYS A 397 6.63 -8.91 15.17
C LYS A 397 8.15 -8.91 15.41
N GLY A 398 8.95 -9.13 14.35
CA GLY A 398 10.40 -9.16 14.48
C GLY A 398 11.09 -7.79 14.52
N ILE A 399 10.34 -6.67 14.49
CA ILE A 399 10.89 -5.31 14.54
C ILE A 399 10.77 -4.79 15.97
N ILE A 400 11.91 -4.54 16.62
CA ILE A 400 11.97 -4.11 18.02
C ILE A 400 11.14 -2.84 18.25
N LYS A 401 10.48 -2.76 19.42
CA LYS A 401 9.60 -1.63 19.75
C LYS A 401 9.47 -1.32 21.25
N THR A 402 10.06 -2.08 22.14
CA THR A 402 10.06 -1.69 23.55
C THR A 402 11.25 -0.76 23.85
N VAL A 403 11.11 0.07 24.88
CA VAL A 403 12.19 0.99 25.31
C VAL A 403 13.46 0.19 25.61
N GLU A 404 13.34 -0.91 26.30
CA GLU A 404 14.45 -1.77 26.72
C GLU A 404 15.17 -2.39 25.53
N GLU A 405 14.41 -2.96 24.56
CA GLU A 405 14.99 -3.54 23.33
C GLU A 405 15.75 -2.49 22.51
N ILE A 406 15.18 -1.28 22.38
CA ILE A 406 15.77 -0.19 21.62
C ILE A 406 17.07 0.29 22.28
N GLU A 407 17.04 0.60 23.59
CA GLU A 407 18.21 1.07 24.33
C GLU A 407 19.32 0.00 24.32
N GLU A 408 19.00 -1.27 24.57
CA GLU A 408 19.94 -2.38 24.54
C GLU A 408 20.57 -2.58 23.16
N PHE A 409 19.73 -2.54 22.09
CA PHE A 409 20.23 -2.69 20.73
C PHE A 409 21.18 -1.56 20.32
N MET A 410 20.78 -0.31 20.61
CA MET A 410 21.60 0.85 20.27
C MET A 410 22.89 0.91 21.08
N GLU A 411 22.88 0.51 22.35
CA GLU A 411 24.10 0.42 23.19
C GLU A 411 25.09 -0.63 22.65
N LYS A 412 24.61 -1.81 22.26
CA LYS A 412 25.45 -2.90 21.73
C LYS A 412 26.03 -2.60 20.34
N ASN A 413 25.38 -1.81 19.53
CA ASN A 413 25.74 -1.60 18.12
C ASN A 413 26.31 -0.21 17.82
N ARG A 414 26.43 0.68 18.80
CA ARG A 414 27.13 1.95 18.65
C ARG A 414 28.63 1.70 18.66
N GLN A 415 29.25 2.01 17.53
CA GLN A 415 30.72 2.14 17.41
C GLN A 415 31.14 3.60 17.53
#